data_d06eccef2bf126627851a2b0c84d1a57
#
_entry.id   d06eccef2bf126627851a2b0c84d1a57
#
_cell.length_a   1.000
_cell.length_b   1.000
_cell.length_c   1.000
_cell.angle_alpha   90.00
_cell.angle_beta   90.00
_cell.angle_gamma   90.00
#
_symmetry.space_group_name_H-M   'P 1'
#
loop_
_entity.id
_entity.type
_entity.pdbx_description
1 polymer ?
#
loop_
_entity_poly.entity_id
_entity_poly.type
_entity_poly.pdbx_seq_one_letter_code
_entity_poly.pdbx_strand_id
1 'polypeptide(L)'
;MSSALTTPDQMTLEEFLAWDAPGPGRWQLIDGVPVAMAPAGRAHGRLQAVIAGLIDSHLNATDSPCVALTNPGIVPAFQAGRNFFIPDVAVTCSEIDTDQAALHHPALVIEILSPSNHAETWRNIRAYMLIDSVREILVIYTASVRVDVLQRGANGSWPDDVTPITQGAFTLTSIGLNVPLGVLYRRSGVA
;
A
#
# COMPACT_ATOMS: atom_id res chain seq x y z
N MET A 1 37.70 7.42 9.34
CA MET A 1 36.74 7.62 10.44
C MET A 1 35.35 7.55 9.80
N SER A 2 34.64 6.43 9.98
CA SER A 2 33.28 6.29 9.45
C SER A 2 32.36 7.09 10.38
N SER A 3 31.84 8.23 9.89
CA SER A 3 30.78 8.94 10.59
C SER A 3 29.56 8.03 10.59
N ALA A 4 29.14 7.56 11.75
CA ALA A 4 27.86 6.88 11.90
C ALA A 4 26.78 7.91 11.50
N LEU A 5 26.10 7.65 10.39
CA LEU A 5 24.95 8.44 9.95
C LEU A 5 23.86 8.25 11.00
N THR A 6 23.69 9.21 11.86
CA THR A 6 22.61 9.19 12.86
C THR A 6 21.30 9.56 12.18
N THR A 7 20.32 8.67 12.27
CA THR A 7 18.94 8.97 11.87
C THR A 7 18.41 10.06 12.80
N PRO A 8 17.82 11.15 12.28
CA PRO A 8 17.24 12.19 13.11
C PRO A 8 16.11 11.66 14.00
N ASP A 9 15.99 12.15 15.22
CA ASP A 9 14.97 11.70 16.17
C ASP A 9 13.55 12.10 15.71
N GLN A 10 13.40 13.25 15.06
CA GLN A 10 12.13 13.74 14.50
C GLN A 10 12.36 14.64 13.28
N MET A 11 11.43 14.55 12.31
CA MET A 11 11.41 15.35 11.09
C MET A 11 9.99 15.81 10.76
N THR A 12 9.90 16.94 10.07
CA THR A 12 8.71 17.29 9.28
C THR A 12 8.71 16.50 7.96
N LEU A 13 7.57 16.48 7.27
CA LEU A 13 7.49 15.88 5.93
C LEU A 13 8.46 16.55 4.94
N GLU A 14 8.57 17.88 4.99
CA GLU A 14 9.48 18.64 4.11
C GLU A 14 10.94 18.25 4.35
N GLU A 15 11.36 18.19 5.63
CA GLU A 15 12.70 17.73 6.00
C GLU A 15 12.94 16.29 5.56
N PHE A 16 11.95 15.41 5.71
CA PHE A 16 12.05 14.01 5.31
C PHE A 16 12.21 13.86 3.78
N LEU A 17 11.46 14.60 2.99
CA LEU A 17 11.56 14.57 1.52
C LEU A 17 12.88 15.14 1.00
N ALA A 18 13.50 16.07 1.75
CA ALA A 18 14.80 16.65 1.44
C ALA A 18 15.98 15.86 2.06
N TRP A 19 15.68 14.85 2.89
CA TRP A 19 16.70 14.14 3.66
C TRP A 19 17.50 13.15 2.81
N ASP A 20 18.83 13.22 2.90
CA ASP A 20 19.73 12.22 2.34
C ASP A 20 19.77 11.00 3.27
N ALA A 21 18.86 10.04 3.00
CA ALA A 21 18.68 8.87 3.83
C ALA A 21 19.93 7.96 3.83
N PRO A 22 20.31 7.36 4.96
CA PRO A 22 21.49 6.52 5.05
C PRO A 22 21.31 5.20 4.29
N GLY A 23 22.11 5.00 3.24
CA GLY A 23 22.20 3.75 2.49
C GLY A 23 21.03 3.46 1.54
N PRO A 24 21.10 2.34 0.81
CA PRO A 24 20.06 1.94 -0.12
C PRO A 24 18.86 1.40 0.67
N GLY A 25 17.68 1.96 0.43
CA GLY A 25 16.46 1.48 1.08
C GLY A 25 15.32 2.47 0.92
N ARG A 26 14.13 2.02 1.29
CA ARG A 26 12.96 2.88 1.38
C ARG A 26 12.71 3.23 2.84
N TRP A 27 12.24 4.44 3.04
CA TRP A 27 11.94 4.97 4.35
C TRP A 27 10.53 5.52 4.38
N GLN A 28 9.84 5.30 5.47
CA GLN A 28 8.58 5.94 5.79
C GLN A 28 8.83 6.99 6.88
N LEU A 29 7.98 8.00 6.93
CA LEU A 29 7.91 8.93 8.05
C LEU A 29 6.68 8.58 8.88
N ILE A 30 6.88 8.29 10.15
CA ILE A 30 5.81 7.87 11.06
C ILE A 30 5.85 8.75 12.30
N ASP A 31 4.84 9.60 12.46
CA ASP A 31 4.76 10.58 13.55
C ASP A 31 6.04 11.45 13.69
N GLY A 32 6.68 11.72 12.54
CA GLY A 32 7.92 12.48 12.45
C GLY A 32 9.18 11.66 12.64
N VAL A 33 9.09 10.34 12.85
CA VAL A 33 10.25 9.46 12.97
C VAL A 33 10.49 8.74 11.64
N PRO A 34 11.68 8.87 11.02
CA PRO A 34 12.02 8.11 9.82
C PRO A 34 12.24 6.64 10.18
N VAL A 35 11.52 5.75 9.50
CA VAL A 35 11.55 4.30 9.72
C VAL A 35 11.96 3.59 8.44
N ALA A 36 13.06 2.83 8.51
CA ALA A 36 13.53 2.03 7.37
C ALA A 36 12.58 0.86 7.11
N MET A 37 12.22 0.66 5.86
CA MET A 37 11.45 -0.50 5.44
C MET A 37 12.36 -1.72 5.28
N ALA A 38 11.95 -2.85 5.84
CA ALA A 38 12.66 -4.10 5.65
C ALA A 38 12.56 -4.56 4.18
N PRO A 39 13.59 -5.22 3.63
CA PRO A 39 13.52 -5.81 2.31
C PRO A 39 12.38 -6.83 2.20
N ALA A 40 11.62 -6.75 1.11
CA ALA A 40 10.52 -7.66 0.84
C ALA A 40 11.00 -9.12 0.68
N GLY A 41 10.35 -10.06 1.36
CA GLY A 41 10.57 -11.49 1.15
C GLY A 41 10.09 -11.95 -0.24
N ARG A 42 10.50 -13.16 -0.68
CA ARG A 42 10.18 -13.68 -2.02
C ARG A 42 8.67 -13.80 -2.27
N ALA A 43 7.91 -14.32 -1.30
CA ALA A 43 6.45 -14.44 -1.42
C ALA A 43 5.80 -13.05 -1.55
N HIS A 44 6.22 -12.11 -0.73
CA HIS A 44 5.76 -10.72 -0.79
C HIS A 44 6.02 -10.10 -2.17
N GLY A 45 7.28 -10.09 -2.64
CA GLY A 45 7.60 -9.52 -3.95
C GLY A 45 6.88 -10.22 -5.12
N ARG A 46 6.64 -11.56 -5.01
CA ARG A 46 5.86 -12.29 -6.01
C ARG A 46 4.39 -11.85 -6.03
N LEU A 47 3.76 -11.73 -4.85
CA LEU A 47 2.36 -11.30 -4.74
C LEU A 47 2.20 -9.85 -5.21
N GLN A 48 3.14 -8.96 -4.87
CA GLN A 48 3.13 -7.57 -5.33
C GLN A 48 3.19 -7.48 -6.86
N ALA A 49 4.12 -8.21 -7.49
CA ALA A 49 4.24 -8.22 -8.95
C ALA A 49 2.99 -8.78 -9.64
N VAL A 50 2.35 -9.81 -9.07
CA VAL A 50 1.15 -10.42 -9.66
C VAL A 50 -0.02 -9.47 -9.55
N ILE A 51 -0.31 -8.92 -8.36
CA ILE A 51 -1.47 -8.06 -8.18
C ILE A 51 -1.34 -6.75 -8.97
N ALA A 52 -0.16 -6.15 -8.98
CA ALA A 52 0.09 -4.94 -9.78
C ALA A 52 -0.13 -5.21 -11.28
N GLY A 53 0.42 -6.32 -11.81
CA GLY A 53 0.24 -6.70 -13.21
C GLY A 53 -1.21 -7.03 -13.59
N LEU A 54 -1.98 -7.67 -12.68
CA LEU A 54 -3.41 -7.95 -12.92
C LEU A 54 -4.22 -6.66 -12.98
N ILE A 55 -3.95 -5.71 -12.08
CA ILE A 55 -4.62 -4.42 -12.06
C ILE A 55 -4.27 -3.62 -13.31
N ASP A 56 -2.99 -3.46 -13.63
CA ASP A 56 -2.55 -2.70 -14.79
C ASP A 56 -3.15 -3.26 -16.09
N SER A 57 -3.10 -4.59 -16.28
CA SER A 57 -3.68 -5.25 -17.43
C SER A 57 -5.21 -5.02 -17.53
N HIS A 58 -5.92 -5.02 -16.40
CA HIS A 58 -7.36 -4.78 -16.36
C HIS A 58 -7.69 -3.33 -16.70
N LEU A 59 -6.99 -2.37 -16.10
CA LEU A 59 -7.20 -0.94 -16.35
C LEU A 59 -6.97 -0.60 -17.82
N ASN A 60 -5.92 -1.15 -18.44
CA ASN A 60 -5.64 -0.99 -19.86
C ASN A 60 -6.73 -1.67 -20.73
N ALA A 61 -7.18 -2.87 -20.37
CA ALA A 61 -8.19 -3.60 -21.15
C ALA A 61 -9.59 -2.93 -21.10
N THR A 62 -9.87 -2.15 -20.07
CA THR A 62 -11.13 -1.42 -19.88
C THR A 62 -11.06 0.05 -20.25
N ASP A 63 -9.95 0.50 -20.84
CA ASP A 63 -9.69 1.91 -21.17
C ASP A 63 -9.97 2.85 -19.98
N SER A 64 -9.57 2.39 -18.78
CA SER A 64 -9.77 3.12 -17.53
C SER A 64 -8.81 4.31 -17.44
N PRO A 65 -9.27 5.49 -16.95
CA PRO A 65 -8.37 6.61 -16.69
C PRO A 65 -7.48 6.39 -15.48
N CYS A 66 -7.68 5.31 -14.73
CA CYS A 66 -6.93 5.03 -13.52
C CYS A 66 -5.57 4.38 -13.84
N VAL A 67 -4.62 4.58 -12.95
CA VAL A 67 -3.28 3.99 -13.04
C VAL A 67 -2.91 3.29 -11.75
N ALA A 68 -2.15 2.20 -11.86
CA ALA A 68 -1.59 1.48 -10.74
C ALA A 68 -0.12 1.84 -10.55
N LEU A 69 0.27 2.12 -9.30
CA LEU A 69 1.66 2.41 -8.92
C LEU A 69 2.11 1.41 -7.85
N THR A 70 3.36 0.98 -7.94
CA THR A 70 4.01 0.17 -6.91
C THR A 70 4.83 1.04 -6.00
N ASN A 71 4.67 0.85 -4.70
CA ASN A 71 5.37 1.59 -3.66
C ASN A 71 5.28 3.13 -3.80
N PRO A 72 4.10 3.70 -4.10
CA PRO A 72 3.98 5.16 -4.14
C PRO A 72 4.05 5.74 -2.73
N GLY A 73 4.59 6.95 -2.61
CA GLY A 73 4.45 7.69 -1.37
C GLY A 73 3.01 8.16 -1.18
N ILE A 74 2.48 8.07 0.04
CA ILE A 74 1.16 8.60 0.40
C ILE A 74 1.29 9.43 1.67
N VAL A 75 0.74 10.65 1.64
CA VAL A 75 0.60 11.51 2.81
C VAL A 75 -0.82 11.32 3.35
N PRO A 76 -1.00 10.71 4.54
CA PRO A 76 -2.32 10.56 5.13
C PRO A 76 -2.87 11.90 5.60
N ALA A 77 -4.21 12.02 5.69
CA ALA A 77 -4.85 13.25 6.18
C ALA A 77 -4.49 13.55 7.66
N PHE A 78 -4.29 12.50 8.46
CA PHE A 78 -3.88 12.63 9.85
C PHE A 78 -2.41 13.01 9.96
N GLN A 79 -2.12 14.13 10.64
CA GLN A 79 -0.75 14.65 10.83
C GLN A 79 0.05 14.68 9.52
N ALA A 80 -0.53 15.21 8.45
CA ALA A 80 0.03 15.23 7.11
C ALA A 80 1.47 15.79 7.04
N GLY A 81 1.83 16.73 7.91
CA GLY A 81 3.18 17.29 8.00
C GLY A 81 4.23 16.39 8.68
N ARG A 82 3.84 15.19 9.18
CA ARG A 82 4.71 14.30 9.95
C ARG A 82 4.57 12.83 9.57
N ASN A 83 3.83 12.52 8.51
CA ASN A 83 3.62 11.15 8.04
C ASN A 83 3.81 11.05 6.53
N PHE A 84 4.49 9.98 6.11
CA PHE A 84 4.68 9.58 4.73
C PHE A 84 4.75 8.06 4.68
N PHE A 85 3.72 7.43 4.15
CA PHE A 85 3.63 5.97 4.05
C PHE A 85 3.89 5.50 2.63
N ILE A 86 4.34 4.24 2.50
CA ILE A 86 4.61 3.61 1.21
C ILE A 86 3.87 2.26 1.18
N PRO A 87 2.62 2.22 0.68
CA PRO A 87 1.93 0.95 0.46
C PRO A 87 2.59 0.14 -0.67
N ASP A 88 2.31 -1.16 -0.70
CA ASP A 88 2.85 -2.02 -1.75
C ASP A 88 2.34 -1.67 -3.14
N VAL A 89 1.02 -1.39 -3.26
CA VAL A 89 0.40 -0.91 -4.51
C VAL A 89 -0.69 0.11 -4.17
N ALA A 90 -0.85 1.13 -4.99
CA ALA A 90 -2.03 1.98 -4.96
C ALA A 90 -2.53 2.27 -6.37
N VAL A 91 -3.82 2.58 -6.47
CA VAL A 91 -4.46 3.01 -7.72
C VAL A 91 -5.07 4.39 -7.51
N THR A 92 -4.84 5.28 -8.44
CA THR A 92 -5.50 6.57 -8.53
C THR A 92 -6.16 6.74 -9.88
N CYS A 93 -7.28 7.48 -9.91
CA CYS A 93 -7.95 7.89 -11.14
C CYS A 93 -7.83 9.41 -11.37
N SER A 94 -6.99 10.06 -10.56
CA SER A 94 -6.62 11.47 -10.75
C SER A 94 -5.37 11.57 -11.61
N GLU A 95 -5.19 12.72 -12.22
CA GLU A 95 -3.98 13.05 -12.97
C GLU A 95 -2.75 12.89 -12.08
N ILE A 96 -1.68 12.28 -12.63
CA ILE A 96 -0.42 12.09 -11.92
C ILE A 96 0.48 13.30 -12.20
N ASP A 97 0.84 13.98 -11.13
CA ASP A 97 1.92 14.95 -11.15
C ASP A 97 3.25 14.22 -10.88
N THR A 98 4.08 14.06 -11.89
CA THR A 98 5.36 13.34 -11.81
C THR A 98 6.41 14.07 -10.97
N ASP A 99 6.22 15.34 -10.70
CA ASP A 99 7.14 16.16 -9.91
C ASP A 99 6.85 16.06 -8.40
N GLN A 100 5.73 15.43 -8.02
CA GLN A 100 5.38 15.24 -6.61
C GLN A 100 5.82 13.88 -6.08
N ALA A 101 6.40 13.88 -4.89
CA ALA A 101 6.84 12.68 -4.19
C ALA A 101 5.68 11.82 -3.66
N ALA A 102 4.49 12.41 -3.46
CA ALA A 102 3.32 11.74 -2.92
C ALA A 102 2.22 11.60 -3.96
N LEU A 103 1.59 10.42 -3.98
CA LEU A 103 0.39 10.16 -4.75
C LEU A 103 -0.81 10.86 -4.10
N HIS A 104 -1.52 11.64 -4.90
CA HIS A 104 -2.76 12.30 -4.50
C HIS A 104 -3.98 11.44 -4.86
N HIS A 105 -4.99 11.51 -3.99
CA HIS A 105 -6.30 10.88 -4.21
C HIS A 105 -6.25 9.39 -4.59
N PRO A 106 -5.53 8.52 -3.83
CA PRO A 106 -5.62 7.09 -4.05
C PRO A 106 -7.06 6.61 -3.87
N ALA A 107 -7.56 5.80 -4.79
CA ALA A 107 -8.89 5.19 -4.73
C ALA A 107 -8.84 3.78 -4.11
N LEU A 108 -7.78 3.03 -4.40
CA LEU A 108 -7.50 1.70 -3.89
C LEU A 108 -6.09 1.66 -3.32
N VAL A 109 -5.94 1.06 -2.15
CA VAL A 109 -4.64 0.79 -1.51
C VAL A 109 -4.49 -0.70 -1.26
N ILE A 110 -3.30 -1.24 -1.49
CA ILE A 110 -3.01 -2.66 -1.31
C ILE A 110 -1.77 -2.80 -0.45
N GLU A 111 -1.90 -3.61 0.60
CA GLU A 111 -0.83 -3.99 1.51
C GLU A 111 -0.63 -5.50 1.50
N ILE A 112 0.63 -5.93 1.43
CA ILE A 112 1.01 -7.34 1.51
C ILE A 112 1.59 -7.61 2.88
N LEU A 113 0.81 -8.28 3.69
CA LEU A 113 1.07 -8.50 5.10
C LEU A 113 1.89 -9.76 5.31
N SER A 114 3.03 -9.60 5.96
CA SER A 114 3.86 -10.69 6.47
C SER A 114 3.76 -10.78 8.01
N PRO A 115 4.08 -11.92 8.61
CA PRO A 115 4.08 -12.04 10.07
C PRO A 115 4.97 -11.00 10.77
N SER A 116 6.08 -10.59 10.13
CA SER A 116 7.05 -9.66 10.71
C SER A 116 6.61 -8.19 10.69
N ASN A 117 5.67 -7.79 9.80
CA ASN A 117 5.22 -6.40 9.67
C ASN A 117 3.75 -6.19 10.06
N HIS A 118 3.11 -7.18 10.70
CA HIS A 118 1.67 -7.19 10.97
C HIS A 118 1.17 -5.92 11.66
N ALA A 119 1.79 -5.53 12.79
CA ALA A 119 1.34 -4.38 13.56
C ALA A 119 1.54 -3.05 12.80
N GLU A 120 2.64 -2.92 12.07
CA GLU A 120 2.95 -1.77 11.25
C GLU A 120 1.95 -1.62 10.10
N THR A 121 1.72 -2.69 9.34
CA THR A 121 0.76 -2.71 8.23
C THR A 121 -0.63 -2.29 8.69
N TRP A 122 -1.14 -2.82 9.80
CA TRP A 122 -2.46 -2.44 10.32
C TRP A 122 -2.52 -1.01 10.85
N ARG A 123 -1.42 -0.46 11.35
CA ARG A 123 -1.33 0.97 11.66
C ARG A 123 -1.46 1.81 10.39
N ASN A 124 -0.74 1.47 9.33
CA ASN A 124 -0.78 2.17 8.05
C ASN A 124 -2.18 2.08 7.43
N ILE A 125 -2.81 0.90 7.44
CA ILE A 125 -4.19 0.69 6.96
C ILE A 125 -5.16 1.65 7.65
N ARG A 126 -5.07 1.79 8.98
CA ARG A 126 -5.92 2.74 9.71
C ARG A 126 -5.70 4.19 9.27
N ALA A 127 -4.48 4.57 8.93
CA ALA A 127 -4.19 5.89 8.40
C ALA A 127 -4.75 6.09 6.97
N TYR A 128 -4.70 5.05 6.12
CA TYR A 128 -5.32 5.10 4.79
C TYR A 128 -6.85 5.21 4.86
N MET A 129 -7.48 4.61 5.85
CA MET A 129 -8.93 4.73 6.08
C MET A 129 -9.39 6.18 6.33
N LEU A 130 -8.49 7.05 6.77
CA LEU A 130 -8.78 8.47 7.00
C LEU A 130 -8.65 9.34 5.74
N ILE A 131 -8.17 8.78 4.62
CA ILE A 131 -8.07 9.48 3.35
C ILE A 131 -9.41 9.41 2.64
N ASP A 132 -10.03 10.54 2.38
CA ASP A 132 -11.39 10.62 1.81
C ASP A 132 -11.53 9.97 0.43
N SER A 133 -10.47 9.99 -0.38
CA SER A 133 -10.49 9.39 -1.72
C SER A 133 -10.42 7.87 -1.69
N VAL A 134 -9.86 7.25 -0.63
CA VAL A 134 -9.73 5.79 -0.53
C VAL A 134 -11.11 5.17 -0.37
N ARG A 135 -11.46 4.30 -1.32
CA ARG A 135 -12.74 3.57 -1.38
C ARG A 135 -12.58 2.12 -0.94
N GLU A 136 -11.39 1.57 -1.13
CA GLU A 136 -11.15 0.14 -0.92
C GLU A 136 -9.70 -0.10 -0.49
N ILE A 137 -9.51 -1.05 0.41
CA ILE A 137 -8.19 -1.52 0.84
C ILE A 137 -8.16 -3.03 0.72
N LEU A 138 -7.15 -3.56 0.03
CA LEU A 138 -6.89 -4.98 -0.08
C LEU A 138 -5.69 -5.35 0.79
N VAL A 139 -5.87 -6.33 1.66
CA VAL A 139 -4.79 -6.93 2.44
C VAL A 139 -4.53 -8.35 1.93
N ILE A 140 -3.31 -8.61 1.47
CA ILE A 140 -2.88 -9.90 0.94
C ILE A 140 -1.92 -10.55 1.95
N TYR A 141 -2.21 -11.76 2.41
CA TYR A 141 -1.40 -12.45 3.40
C TYR A 141 -0.31 -13.32 2.78
N THR A 142 0.91 -13.27 3.32
CA THR A 142 2.01 -14.14 2.88
C THR A 142 2.11 -15.43 3.67
N ALA A 143 1.44 -15.54 4.82
CA ALA A 143 1.48 -16.72 5.68
C ALA A 143 0.47 -17.81 5.29
N SER A 144 -0.56 -17.47 4.52
CA SER A 144 -1.61 -18.38 4.07
C SER A 144 -2.31 -17.81 2.84
N VAL A 145 -3.01 -18.64 2.09
CA VAL A 145 -3.89 -18.20 1.00
C VAL A 145 -5.09 -17.49 1.62
N ARG A 146 -4.97 -16.18 1.77
CA ARG A 146 -6.00 -15.33 2.36
C ARG A 146 -5.87 -13.90 1.84
N VAL A 147 -6.98 -13.28 1.55
CA VAL A 147 -7.10 -11.84 1.37
C VAL A 147 -8.24 -11.30 2.21
N ASP A 148 -8.11 -10.06 2.65
CA ASP A 148 -9.17 -9.29 3.28
C ASP A 148 -9.45 -8.06 2.39
N VAL A 149 -10.72 -7.85 2.03
CA VAL A 149 -11.15 -6.68 1.25
C VAL A 149 -11.98 -5.77 2.15
N LEU A 150 -11.46 -4.58 2.42
CA LEU A 150 -12.13 -3.56 3.19
C LEU A 150 -12.75 -2.56 2.21
N GLN A 151 -14.05 -2.43 2.21
CA GLN A 151 -14.79 -1.49 1.35
C GLN A 151 -15.42 -0.39 2.18
N ARG A 152 -15.22 0.85 1.76
CA ARG A 152 -15.87 1.99 2.39
C ARG A 152 -17.34 2.02 1.97
N GLY A 153 -18.23 2.03 2.95
CA GLY A 153 -19.65 2.13 2.72
C GLY A 153 -20.08 3.47 2.10
N ALA A 154 -21.27 3.52 1.52
CA ALA A 154 -21.83 4.74 0.93
C ALA A 154 -21.99 5.89 1.94
N ASN A 155 -22.10 5.58 3.23
CA ASN A 155 -22.10 6.55 4.33
C ASN A 155 -20.71 7.02 4.77
N GLY A 156 -19.64 6.55 4.11
CA GLY A 156 -18.25 6.88 4.41
C GLY A 156 -17.62 6.03 5.53
N SER A 157 -18.37 5.11 6.16
CA SER A 157 -17.83 4.24 7.20
C SER A 157 -17.05 3.04 6.61
N TRP A 158 -16.11 2.53 7.39
CA TRP A 158 -15.44 1.27 7.13
C TRP A 158 -16.10 0.13 7.91
N PRO A 159 -16.02 -1.12 7.44
CA PRO A 159 -16.56 -2.26 8.15
C PRO A 159 -15.81 -2.48 9.48
N ASP A 160 -16.55 -2.79 10.54
CA ASP A 160 -15.96 -3.17 11.84
C ASP A 160 -15.29 -4.53 11.78
N ASP A 161 -15.89 -5.46 10.99
CA ASP A 161 -15.39 -6.81 10.78
C ASP A 161 -15.23 -7.10 9.28
N VAL A 162 -14.18 -7.83 8.93
CA VAL A 162 -13.89 -8.27 7.56
C VAL A 162 -13.88 -9.78 7.50
N THR A 163 -14.72 -10.34 6.62
CA THR A 163 -14.72 -11.78 6.37
C THR A 163 -13.51 -12.17 5.53
N PRO A 164 -12.60 -13.02 6.03
CA PRO A 164 -11.46 -13.48 5.26
C PRO A 164 -11.89 -14.29 4.02
N ILE A 165 -11.28 -14.01 2.88
CA ILE A 165 -11.48 -14.77 1.65
C ILE A 165 -10.30 -15.73 1.49
N THR A 166 -10.54 -17.03 1.64
CA THR A 166 -9.51 -18.08 1.63
C THR A 166 -9.65 -19.05 0.45
N GLN A 167 -10.71 -18.90 -0.36
CA GLN A 167 -10.97 -19.72 -1.55
C GLN A 167 -11.80 -18.94 -2.59
N GLY A 168 -11.84 -19.43 -3.81
CA GLY A 168 -12.62 -18.80 -4.89
C GLY A 168 -11.95 -17.54 -5.43
N ALA A 169 -12.67 -16.44 -5.46
CA ALA A 169 -12.21 -15.16 -6.00
C ALA A 169 -12.68 -13.99 -5.12
N PHE A 170 -12.00 -12.85 -5.24
CA PHE A 170 -12.43 -11.58 -4.65
C PHE A 170 -12.63 -10.53 -5.75
N THR A 171 -13.41 -9.51 -5.44
CA THR A 171 -13.66 -8.41 -6.37
C THR A 171 -13.19 -7.10 -5.76
N LEU A 172 -12.40 -6.34 -6.52
CA LEU A 172 -12.04 -4.96 -6.25
C LEU A 172 -13.07 -4.07 -6.94
N THR A 173 -14.09 -3.66 -6.20
CA THR A 173 -15.25 -2.94 -6.76
C THR A 173 -14.90 -1.53 -7.20
N SER A 174 -13.89 -0.91 -6.56
CA SER A 174 -13.41 0.43 -6.92
C SER A 174 -12.90 0.53 -8.35
N ILE A 175 -12.46 -0.60 -8.93
CA ILE A 175 -11.93 -0.68 -10.31
C ILE A 175 -12.63 -1.75 -11.16
N GLY A 176 -13.63 -2.47 -10.62
CA GLY A 176 -14.38 -3.50 -11.33
C GLY A 176 -13.58 -4.78 -11.65
N LEU A 177 -12.51 -5.07 -10.92
CA LEU A 177 -11.64 -6.23 -11.17
C LEU A 177 -12.02 -7.42 -10.29
N ASN A 178 -12.25 -8.59 -10.91
CA ASN A 178 -12.40 -9.86 -10.20
C ASN A 178 -11.12 -10.69 -10.30
N VAL A 179 -10.60 -11.15 -9.17
CA VAL A 179 -9.33 -11.89 -9.09
C VAL A 179 -9.54 -13.25 -8.43
N PRO A 180 -9.34 -14.36 -9.14
CA PRO A 180 -9.29 -15.69 -8.52
C PRO A 180 -8.04 -15.81 -7.60
N LEU A 181 -8.22 -16.30 -6.37
CA LEU A 181 -7.11 -16.52 -5.43
C LEU A 181 -6.04 -17.44 -6.01
N GLY A 182 -6.44 -18.48 -6.74
CA GLY A 182 -5.50 -19.39 -7.41
C GLY A 182 -4.64 -18.72 -8.49
N VAL A 183 -5.06 -17.58 -9.05
CA VAL A 183 -4.25 -16.77 -9.97
C VAL A 183 -3.26 -15.91 -9.17
N LEU A 184 -3.75 -15.21 -8.13
CA LEU A 184 -2.93 -14.35 -7.28
C LEU A 184 -1.79 -15.13 -6.61
N TYR A 185 -2.11 -16.27 -5.99
CA TYR A 185 -1.15 -17.06 -5.22
C TYR A 185 -0.33 -18.05 -6.04
N ARG A 186 -0.59 -18.16 -7.34
CA ARG A 186 0.15 -19.09 -8.21
C ARG A 186 1.66 -18.84 -8.18
N ARG A 187 2.42 -19.86 -7.79
CA ARG A 187 3.89 -19.82 -7.66
C ARG A 187 4.39 -18.80 -6.63
N SER A 188 3.57 -18.43 -5.65
CA SER A 188 4.01 -17.57 -4.54
C SER A 188 4.81 -18.34 -3.48
N GLY A 189 4.65 -19.65 -3.41
CA GLY A 189 5.17 -20.50 -2.34
C GLY A 189 4.32 -20.46 -1.06
N VAL A 190 3.15 -19.80 -1.11
CA VAL A 190 2.17 -19.76 -0.01
C VAL A 190 1.17 -20.90 -0.21
N ALA A 191 0.91 -21.66 0.86
CA ALA A 191 0.00 -22.80 0.89
C ALA A 191 -1.23 -22.51 1.79
#